data_b3f5961959617735ad0d3e37a1d925c0
#
_entry.id   b3f5961959617735ad0d3e37a1d925c0
#
_cell.length_a   1.000
_cell.length_b   1.000
_cell.length_c   1.000
_cell.angle_alpha   90.00
_cell.angle_beta   90.00
_cell.angle_gamma   90.00
#
_symmetry.space_group_name_H-M   'P 1'
#
loop_
_entity.id
_entity.type
_entity.pdbx_description
1 polymer ?
#
loop_
_entity_poly.entity_id
_entity_poly.type
_entity_poly.pdbx_seq_one_letter_code
_entity_poly.pdbx_strand_id
1 'polypeptide(L)'
;MAFFDSEIVQEEAKHLFGDYQQLMQLGSDYGKFDREGKKKFINTMEDLMERYRVFMKRFELSEDFQAKLTVEQLRTQLGQFGIT
;
A
#
# COMPACT_ATOMS: atom_id res chain seq x y z
N MET A 1 -13.12 -11.74 -10.55
CA MET A 1 -13.14 -10.26 -10.54
C MET A 1 -11.79 -9.75 -10.05
N ALA A 2 -11.20 -8.81 -10.76
CA ALA A 2 -9.91 -8.23 -10.37
C ALA A 2 -10.05 -7.46 -9.05
N PHE A 3 -9.00 -7.50 -8.24
CA PHE A 3 -9.01 -6.85 -6.92
C PHE A 3 -9.38 -5.37 -7.02
N PHE A 4 -8.78 -4.64 -7.97
CA PHE A 4 -9.05 -3.22 -8.15
C PHE A 4 -10.33 -2.91 -8.93
N ASP A 5 -11.08 -3.92 -9.37
CA ASP A 5 -12.40 -3.72 -9.97
C ASP A 5 -13.49 -3.50 -8.93
N SER A 6 -13.22 -3.85 -7.67
CA SER A 6 -14.16 -3.64 -6.57
C SER A 6 -14.25 -2.16 -6.22
N GLU A 7 -15.47 -1.63 -6.16
CA GLU A 7 -15.68 -0.24 -5.74
C GLU A 7 -15.20 0.01 -4.31
N ILE A 8 -15.36 -0.99 -3.43
CA ILE A 8 -14.92 -0.89 -2.05
C ILE A 8 -13.40 -0.74 -1.99
N VAL A 9 -12.68 -1.53 -2.78
CA VAL A 9 -11.21 -1.47 -2.86
C VAL A 9 -10.76 -0.12 -3.41
N GLN A 10 -11.42 0.38 -4.46
CA GLN A 10 -11.10 1.68 -5.04
C GLN A 10 -11.31 2.80 -4.03
N GLU A 11 -12.38 2.76 -3.26
CA GLU A 11 -12.63 3.75 -2.21
C GLU A 11 -11.59 3.67 -1.10
N GLU A 12 -11.22 2.48 -0.67
CA GLU A 12 -10.16 2.32 0.34
C GLU A 12 -8.83 2.88 -0.17
N ALA A 13 -8.48 2.62 -1.42
CA ALA A 13 -7.25 3.15 -2.01
C ALA A 13 -7.25 4.68 -2.05
N LYS A 14 -8.38 5.28 -2.44
CA LYS A 14 -8.53 6.74 -2.44
C LYS A 14 -8.36 7.33 -1.05
N HIS A 15 -8.97 6.69 -0.04
CA HIS A 15 -8.87 7.15 1.35
C HIS A 15 -7.43 7.06 1.86
N LEU A 16 -6.76 5.96 1.59
CA LEU A 16 -5.36 5.79 1.99
C LEU A 16 -4.47 6.84 1.34
N PHE A 17 -4.64 7.05 0.05
CA PHE A 17 -3.83 8.03 -0.69
C PHE A 17 -4.11 9.46 -0.21
N GLY A 18 -5.40 9.79 -0.01
CA GLY A 18 -5.79 11.10 0.50
C GLY A 18 -5.26 11.37 1.90
N ASP A 19 -5.34 10.39 2.79
CA ASP A 19 -4.83 10.50 4.15
C ASP A 19 -3.30 10.65 4.14
N TYR A 20 -2.62 9.93 3.26
CA TYR A 20 -1.17 10.06 3.08
C TYR A 20 -0.79 11.47 2.64
N GLN A 21 -1.49 12.03 1.67
CA GLN A 21 -1.23 13.40 1.21
C GLN A 21 -1.44 14.42 2.31
N GLN A 22 -2.51 14.29 3.08
CA GLN A 22 -2.78 15.17 4.21
C GLN A 22 -1.67 15.06 5.28
N LEU A 23 -1.22 13.84 5.54
CA LEU A 23 -0.16 13.62 6.50
C LEU A 23 1.14 14.25 6.04
N MET A 24 1.46 14.16 4.75
CA MET A 24 2.67 14.76 4.19
C MET A 24 2.62 16.28 4.27
N GLN A 25 1.47 16.90 4.00
CA GLN A 25 1.29 18.34 4.14
C GLN A 25 1.46 18.78 5.60
N LEU A 26 0.85 18.05 6.52
CA LEU A 26 0.97 18.33 7.94
C LEU A 26 2.41 18.13 8.41
N GLY A 27 3.08 17.11 7.90
CA GLY A 27 4.45 16.79 8.26
C GLY A 27 5.47 17.85 7.89
N SER A 28 5.16 18.70 6.90
CA SER A 28 6.05 19.82 6.55
C SER A 28 6.19 20.83 7.71
N ASP A 29 5.24 20.85 8.63
CA ASP A 29 5.24 21.71 9.81
C ASP A 29 5.64 20.98 11.09
N TYR A 30 6.11 19.74 10.98
CA TYR A 30 6.42 18.90 12.13
C TYR A 30 7.35 19.59 13.14
N GLY A 31 8.35 20.31 12.65
CA GLY A 31 9.29 21.02 13.53
C GLY A 31 8.67 22.13 14.35
N LYS A 32 7.49 22.62 13.95
CA LYS A 32 6.74 23.66 14.66
C LYS A 32 5.77 23.10 15.71
N PHE A 33 5.55 21.78 15.70
CA PHE A 33 4.63 21.16 16.65
C PHE A 33 5.23 21.13 18.03
N ASP A 34 4.38 21.26 19.05
CA ASP A 34 4.77 20.97 20.41
C ASP A 34 4.90 19.45 20.60
N ARG A 35 5.26 19.04 21.81
CA ARG A 35 5.50 17.62 22.11
C ARG A 35 4.27 16.76 21.84
N GLU A 36 3.09 17.24 22.26
CA GLU A 36 1.85 16.48 22.06
C GLU A 36 1.45 16.41 20.59
N GLY A 37 1.66 17.49 19.84
CA GLY A 37 1.43 17.52 18.40
C GLY A 37 2.34 16.56 17.66
N LYS A 38 3.61 16.47 18.06
CA LYS A 38 4.56 15.51 17.47
C LYS A 38 4.15 14.07 17.73
N LYS A 39 3.70 13.78 18.95
CA LYS A 39 3.19 12.45 19.31
C LYS A 39 1.98 12.06 18.46
N LYS A 40 1.03 12.98 18.33
CA LYS A 40 -0.17 12.74 17.52
C LYS A 40 0.18 12.47 16.06
N PHE A 41 1.13 13.25 15.53
CA PHE A 41 1.58 13.06 14.16
C PHE A 41 2.18 11.67 13.96
N ILE A 42 3.06 11.24 14.86
CA ILE A 42 3.70 9.92 14.77
C ILE A 42 2.66 8.82 14.89
N ASN A 43 1.72 8.94 15.83
CA ASN A 43 0.64 7.96 16.01
C ASN A 43 -0.23 7.85 14.76
N THR A 44 -0.57 8.97 14.15
CA THR A 44 -1.35 9.01 12.92
C THR A 44 -0.57 8.34 11.77
N MET A 45 0.71 8.60 11.68
CA MET A 45 1.59 7.98 10.67
C MET A 45 1.64 6.46 10.86
N GLU A 46 1.79 6.00 12.09
CA GLU A 46 1.82 4.57 12.39
C GLU A 46 0.49 3.88 12.03
N ASP A 47 -0.63 4.52 12.36
CA ASP A 47 -1.95 4.00 12.01
C ASP A 47 -2.14 3.92 10.49
N LEU A 48 -1.68 4.93 9.76
CA LEU A 48 -1.77 4.95 8.31
C LEU A 48 -0.90 3.85 7.69
N MET A 49 0.31 3.66 8.21
CA MET A 49 1.20 2.59 7.77
C MET A 49 0.59 1.22 8.00
N GLU A 50 -0.08 1.02 9.13
CA GLU A 50 -0.76 -0.24 9.43
C GLU A 50 -1.92 -0.50 8.47
N ARG A 51 -2.72 0.53 8.19
CA ARG A 51 -3.81 0.43 7.20
C ARG A 51 -3.27 0.10 5.82
N TYR A 52 -2.17 0.73 5.42
CA TYR A 52 -1.51 0.45 4.16
C TYR A 52 -1.02 -0.99 4.09
N ARG A 53 -0.40 -1.48 5.17
CA ARG A 53 0.09 -2.85 5.25
C ARG A 53 -1.04 -3.86 5.10
N VAL A 54 -2.16 -3.63 5.79
CA VAL A 54 -3.35 -4.50 5.69
C VAL A 54 -3.89 -4.49 4.27
N PHE A 55 -4.00 -3.31 3.66
CA PHE A 55 -4.48 -3.18 2.28
C PHE A 55 -3.59 -3.95 1.31
N MET A 56 -2.27 -3.78 1.42
CA MET A 56 -1.31 -4.47 0.56
C MET A 56 -1.36 -5.98 0.76
N LYS A 57 -1.56 -6.43 2.00
CA LYS A 57 -1.70 -7.86 2.28
C LYS A 57 -2.92 -8.44 1.59
N ARG A 58 -4.03 -7.73 1.61
CA ARG A 58 -5.24 -8.14 0.89
C ARG A 58 -5.00 -8.22 -0.61
N PHE A 59 -4.28 -7.25 -1.17
CA PHE A 59 -3.90 -7.29 -2.58
C PHE A 59 -3.02 -8.49 -2.89
N GLU A 60 -2.01 -8.77 -2.07
CA GLU A 60 -1.12 -9.92 -2.25
C GLU A 60 -1.87 -11.25 -2.23
N LEU A 61 -2.96 -11.33 -1.48
CA LEU A 61 -3.79 -12.53 -1.39
C LEU A 61 -4.85 -12.59 -2.51
N SER A 62 -4.95 -11.59 -3.36
CA SER A 62 -5.90 -11.57 -4.44
C SER A 62 -5.50 -12.55 -5.54
N GLU A 63 -6.49 -13.04 -6.29
CA GLU A 63 -6.25 -13.96 -7.40
C GLU A 63 -5.39 -13.32 -8.49
N ASP A 64 -5.57 -12.04 -8.75
CA ASP A 64 -4.81 -11.30 -9.76
C ASP A 64 -3.32 -11.29 -9.44
N PHE A 65 -2.99 -10.98 -8.20
CA PHE A 65 -1.59 -10.93 -7.77
C PHE A 65 -0.97 -12.33 -7.83
N GLN A 66 -1.70 -13.34 -7.36
CA GLN A 66 -1.24 -14.73 -7.38
C GLN A 66 -1.01 -15.23 -8.81
N ALA A 67 -1.90 -14.90 -9.71
CA ALA A 67 -1.77 -15.26 -11.13
C ALA A 67 -0.53 -14.61 -11.75
N LYS A 68 -0.33 -13.31 -11.49
CA LYS A 68 0.85 -12.58 -11.98
C LYS A 68 2.14 -13.17 -11.42
N LEU A 69 2.15 -13.52 -10.15
CA LEU A 69 3.31 -14.13 -9.51
C LEU A 69 3.65 -15.47 -10.14
N THR A 70 2.65 -16.29 -10.44
CA THR A 70 2.81 -17.58 -11.11
C THR A 70 3.44 -17.40 -12.48
N VAL A 71 2.97 -16.42 -13.27
CA VAL A 71 3.54 -16.12 -14.60
C VAL A 71 5.00 -15.71 -14.47
N GLU A 72 5.34 -14.86 -13.49
CA GLU A 72 6.73 -14.43 -13.29
C GLU A 72 7.62 -15.60 -12.90
N GLN A 73 7.13 -16.52 -12.06
CA GLN A 73 7.88 -17.72 -11.69
C GLN A 73 8.14 -18.61 -12.90
N LEU A 74 7.14 -18.82 -13.75
CA LEU A 74 7.29 -19.60 -14.98
C LEU A 74 8.31 -18.96 -15.91
N ARG A 75 8.25 -17.64 -16.07
CA ARG A 75 9.20 -16.90 -16.90
C ARG A 75 10.62 -17.07 -16.40
N THR A 76 10.83 -17.00 -15.10
CA THR A 76 12.13 -17.19 -14.48
C THR A 76 12.65 -18.60 -14.73
N GLN A 77 11.80 -19.62 -14.57
CA GLN A 77 12.17 -21.01 -14.83
C GLN A 77 12.56 -21.24 -16.29
N LEU A 78 11.79 -20.70 -17.23
CA LEU A 78 12.10 -20.81 -18.66
C LEU A 78 13.41 -20.11 -18.98
N GLY A 79 13.68 -18.97 -18.36
CA GLY A 79 14.95 -18.26 -18.54
C GLY A 79 16.15 -19.08 -18.10
N GLN A 80 16.01 -19.91 -17.05
CA GLN A 80 17.08 -20.80 -16.58
C GLN A 80 17.41 -21.89 -17.60
N PHE A 81 16.45 -22.26 -18.44
CA PHE A 81 16.67 -23.24 -19.51
C PHE A 81 17.07 -22.59 -20.82
N GLY A 82 17.30 -21.28 -20.84
CA GLY A 82 17.65 -20.56 -22.06
C GLY A 82 16.49 -20.34 -23.03
N ILE A 83 15.26 -20.56 -22.57
CA ILE A 83 14.04 -20.32 -23.34
C ILE A 83 13.45 -18.97 -22.89
N THR A 84 13.44 -18.01 -23.78
CA THR A 84 12.91 -16.67 -23.49
C THR A 84 11.80 -16.28 -24.43
#